data_dacb61bc9bfc7ef82fa4156dc863c9d0
#
_entry.id   dacb61bc9bfc7ef82fa4156dc863c9d0
#
_cell.length_a   1.000
_cell.length_b   1.000
_cell.length_c   1.000
_cell.angle_alpha   90.00
_cell.angle_beta   90.00
_cell.angle_gamma   90.00
#
_symmetry.space_group_name_H-M   'P 1'
#
loop_
_entity.id
_entity.type
_entity.pdbx_description
1 polymer ?
#
loop_
_entity_poly.entity_id
_entity_poly.type
_entity_poly.pdbx_seq_one_letter_code
_entity_poly.pdbx_strand_id
1 'polypeptide(L)'
;MHKLRIIAEDAGISMTATLNDSETARKLLKSLPVEAHAQIWGDEVYFEVPLKMPEQDAHAEVTSGTIAYWSPGHAFCIFFGQEPYSPVNVLGTLEGDAKLFARVRSGDKMRLEAVLASKKADPQETARH
;
A
#
# COMPACT_ATOMS: atom_id res chain seq x y z
N MET A 1 1.25 -15.88 3.25
CA MET A 1 0.65 -14.53 3.14
C MET A 1 1.75 -13.51 3.03
N HIS A 2 1.63 -12.63 2.07
CA HIS A 2 2.67 -11.64 1.80
C HIS A 2 2.35 -10.33 2.49
N LYS A 3 3.41 -9.61 2.84
CA LYS A 3 3.28 -8.32 3.48
C LYS A 3 4.12 -7.27 2.77
N LEU A 4 3.69 -6.05 2.93
CA LEU A 4 4.26 -4.88 2.30
C LEU A 4 4.51 -3.84 3.40
N ARG A 5 5.63 -3.10 3.30
CA ARG A 5 5.89 -1.99 4.20
C ARG A 5 5.69 -0.69 3.45
N ILE A 6 4.92 0.20 4.04
CA ILE A 6 4.65 1.53 3.48
C ILE A 6 5.38 2.54 4.33
N ILE A 7 6.25 3.32 3.71
CA ILE A 7 7.06 4.31 4.41
C ILE A 7 6.73 5.68 3.89
N ALA A 8 6.33 6.57 4.80
CA ALA A 8 6.13 7.99 4.52
C ALA A 8 7.06 8.73 5.47
N GLU A 9 8.30 8.90 5.05
CA GLU A 9 9.36 9.38 5.93
C GLU A 9 9.06 10.75 6.50
N ASP A 10 8.59 11.67 5.67
CA ASP A 10 8.31 13.03 6.12
C ASP A 10 7.18 13.10 7.14
N ALA A 11 6.31 12.11 7.14
CA ALA A 11 5.20 12.03 8.09
C ALA A 11 5.52 11.14 9.29
N GLY A 12 6.72 10.54 9.30
CA GLY A 12 7.13 9.67 10.40
C GLY A 12 6.40 8.34 10.42
N ILE A 13 6.01 7.82 9.25
CA ILE A 13 5.22 6.59 9.18
C ILE A 13 6.04 5.47 8.57
N SER A 14 5.99 4.30 9.21
CA SER A 14 6.48 3.04 8.65
C SER A 14 5.47 2.00 9.08
N MET A 15 4.65 1.54 8.15
CA MET A 15 3.52 0.68 8.49
C MET A 15 3.48 -0.53 7.58
N THR A 16 3.19 -1.69 8.17
CA THR A 16 3.05 -2.93 7.43
C THR A 16 1.61 -3.11 6.99
N ALA A 17 1.42 -3.70 5.83
CA ALA A 17 0.11 -4.06 5.31
C ALA A 17 0.15 -5.52 4.88
N THR A 18 -0.97 -6.21 5.05
CA THR A 18 -1.14 -7.59 4.61
C THR A 18 -1.73 -7.57 3.21
N LEU A 19 -1.11 -8.29 2.29
CA LEU A 19 -1.58 -8.37 0.90
C LEU A 19 -2.48 -9.59 0.72
N ASN A 20 -3.47 -9.46 -0.16
CA ASN A 20 -4.31 -10.59 -0.54
C ASN A 20 -3.61 -11.40 -1.64
N ASP A 21 -4.29 -12.44 -2.13
CA ASP A 21 -3.72 -13.33 -3.16
C ASP A 21 -4.12 -12.92 -4.57
N SER A 22 -4.56 -11.68 -4.77
CA SER A 22 -4.97 -11.22 -6.09
C SER A 22 -3.78 -11.15 -7.02
N GLU A 23 -4.06 -11.22 -8.31
CA GLU A 23 -3.03 -11.08 -9.33
C GLU A 23 -2.38 -9.70 -9.25
N THR A 24 -3.17 -8.66 -8.99
CA THR A 24 -2.63 -7.30 -8.87
C THR A 24 -1.63 -7.23 -7.72
N ALA A 25 -1.95 -7.83 -6.57
CA ALA A 25 -1.04 -7.83 -5.43
C ALA A 25 0.26 -8.58 -5.74
N ARG A 26 0.15 -9.73 -6.43
CA ARG A 26 1.33 -10.50 -6.79
C ARG A 26 2.24 -9.71 -7.73
N LYS A 27 1.65 -9.00 -8.68
CA LYS A 27 2.44 -8.20 -9.61
C LYS A 27 3.04 -6.98 -8.96
N LEU A 28 2.34 -6.38 -8.01
CA LEU A 28 2.91 -5.28 -7.23
C LEU A 28 4.15 -5.74 -6.49
N LEU A 29 4.10 -6.90 -5.85
CA LEU A 29 5.25 -7.44 -5.12
C LEU A 29 6.48 -7.55 -6.01
N LYS A 30 6.29 -7.92 -7.26
CA LYS A 30 7.42 -8.09 -8.18
C LYS A 30 8.02 -6.76 -8.60
N SER A 31 7.30 -5.65 -8.43
CA SER A 31 7.80 -4.34 -8.81
C SER A 31 8.48 -3.60 -7.67
N LEU A 32 8.46 -4.18 -6.46
CA LEU A 32 9.05 -3.50 -5.29
C LEU A 32 10.57 -3.60 -5.31
N PRO A 33 11.29 -2.63 -4.76
CA PRO A 33 10.76 -1.45 -4.08
C PRO A 33 10.32 -0.36 -5.07
N VAL A 34 9.40 0.46 -4.60
CA VAL A 34 8.87 1.58 -5.39
C VAL A 34 9.03 2.86 -4.59
N GLU A 35 9.47 3.93 -5.25
CA GLU A 35 9.48 5.26 -4.66
C GLU A 35 8.64 6.18 -5.52
N ALA A 36 7.86 7.04 -4.87
CA ALA A 36 6.96 7.94 -5.57
C ALA A 36 6.69 9.15 -4.69
N HIS A 37 5.88 10.08 -5.20
CA HIS A 37 5.49 11.25 -4.42
C HIS A 37 3.99 11.24 -4.23
N ALA A 38 3.56 11.48 -2.99
CA ALA A 38 2.17 11.39 -2.60
C ALA A 38 1.31 12.44 -3.28
N GLN A 39 0.10 12.04 -3.59
CA GLN A 39 -0.98 12.94 -3.95
C GLN A 39 -2.12 12.69 -2.97
N ILE A 40 -2.87 13.72 -2.68
CA ILE A 40 -3.93 13.66 -1.67
C ILE A 40 -5.26 13.97 -2.33
N TRP A 41 -6.27 13.16 -2.02
CA TRP A 41 -7.63 13.44 -2.43
C TRP A 41 -8.54 13.07 -1.26
N GLY A 42 -9.01 14.10 -0.52
CA GLY A 42 -9.81 13.85 0.68
C GLY A 42 -9.04 13.01 1.68
N ASP A 43 -9.64 11.91 2.13
CA ASP A 43 -9.03 11.00 3.08
C ASP A 43 -8.36 9.82 2.38
N GLU A 44 -7.65 10.12 1.32
CA GLU A 44 -6.93 9.13 0.53
C GLU A 44 -5.56 9.66 0.15
N VAL A 45 -4.54 8.81 0.33
CA VAL A 45 -3.20 9.06 -0.23
C VAL A 45 -3.04 8.14 -1.43
N TYR A 46 -2.60 8.67 -2.56
CA TYR A 46 -2.34 7.82 -3.71
C TYR A 46 -1.09 8.30 -4.43
N PHE A 47 -0.48 7.40 -5.20
CA PHE A 47 0.69 7.73 -6.00
C PHE A 47 0.89 6.69 -7.09
N GLU A 48 1.47 7.11 -8.19
CA GLU A 48 1.68 6.24 -9.33
C GLU A 48 2.74 5.19 -9.02
N VAL A 49 2.51 3.97 -9.50
CA VAL A 49 3.46 2.87 -9.37
C VAL A 49 3.73 2.29 -10.77
N PRO A 50 4.88 1.64 -10.98
CA PRO A 50 5.22 1.09 -12.30
C PRO A 50 4.52 -0.25 -12.54
N LEU A 51 3.20 -0.21 -12.50
CA LEU A 51 2.37 -1.40 -12.63
C LEU A 51 1.15 -1.04 -13.46
N LYS A 52 0.94 -1.76 -14.56
CA LYS A 52 -0.21 -1.56 -15.43
C LYS A 52 -1.08 -2.79 -15.37
N MET A 53 -2.21 -2.68 -14.74
CA MET A 53 -3.18 -3.76 -14.58
C MET A 53 -4.55 -3.25 -14.95
N PRO A 54 -5.37 -4.08 -15.63
CA PRO A 54 -6.76 -3.72 -15.81
C PRO A 54 -7.52 -3.86 -14.51
N GLU A 55 -8.75 -3.37 -14.49
CA GLU A 55 -9.62 -3.64 -13.35
C GLU A 55 -9.86 -5.14 -13.26
N GLN A 56 -9.71 -5.67 -12.06
CA GLN A 56 -9.95 -7.09 -11.78
C GLN A 56 -10.68 -7.19 -10.45
N ASP A 57 -11.92 -7.68 -10.49
CA ASP A 57 -12.76 -7.79 -9.30
C ASP A 57 -12.76 -6.48 -8.53
N ALA A 58 -12.95 -5.36 -9.26
CA ALA A 58 -12.80 -4.04 -8.68
C ALA A 58 -14.00 -3.70 -7.81
N HIS A 59 -13.72 -2.97 -6.72
CA HIS A 59 -14.74 -2.60 -5.73
C HIS A 59 -14.87 -1.09 -5.66
N ALA A 60 -16.11 -0.61 -5.62
CA ALA A 60 -16.40 0.81 -5.46
C ALA A 60 -16.49 1.22 -3.99
N GLU A 61 -16.61 0.23 -3.09
CA GLU A 61 -16.75 0.48 -1.65
C GLU A 61 -15.68 -0.30 -0.91
N VAL A 62 -14.91 0.42 -0.10
CA VAL A 62 -13.87 -0.20 0.73
C VAL A 62 -13.88 0.48 2.09
N THR A 63 -13.41 -0.25 3.11
CA THR A 63 -13.34 0.32 4.45
C THR A 63 -12.04 1.07 4.65
N SER A 64 -12.02 1.95 5.67
CA SER A 64 -10.79 2.61 6.08
C SER A 64 -9.76 1.57 6.45
N GLY A 65 -8.52 1.78 6.03
CA GLY A 65 -7.44 0.82 6.23
C GLY A 65 -7.20 -0.08 5.04
N THR A 66 -8.01 0.03 4.00
CA THR A 66 -7.82 -0.73 2.77
C THR A 66 -6.71 -0.11 1.93
N ILE A 67 -5.86 -0.95 1.34
CA ILE A 67 -4.95 -0.52 0.29
C ILE A 67 -5.41 -1.15 -1.03
N ALA A 68 -5.26 -0.40 -2.12
CA ALA A 68 -5.82 -0.80 -3.39
C ALA A 68 -5.03 -0.23 -4.55
N TYR A 69 -5.37 -0.70 -5.75
CA TYR A 69 -4.78 -0.22 -7.00
C TYR A 69 -5.88 0.37 -7.87
N TRP A 70 -5.68 1.61 -8.31
CA TRP A 70 -6.61 2.30 -9.19
C TRP A 70 -6.07 2.23 -10.61
N SER A 71 -6.74 1.44 -11.45
CA SER A 71 -6.24 1.13 -12.78
C SER A 71 -6.09 2.34 -13.69
N PRO A 72 -7.08 3.26 -13.78
CA PRO A 72 -6.94 4.38 -14.72
C PRO A 72 -5.71 5.26 -14.46
N GLY A 73 -5.27 5.38 -13.22
CA GLY A 73 -4.12 6.20 -12.87
C GLY A 73 -2.86 5.41 -12.57
N HIS A 74 -2.90 4.08 -12.70
CA HIS A 74 -1.78 3.20 -12.33
C HIS A 74 -1.31 3.51 -10.92
N ALA A 75 -2.24 3.70 -9.99
CA ALA A 75 -1.93 4.27 -8.69
C ALA A 75 -2.17 3.29 -7.55
N PHE A 76 -1.25 3.32 -6.60
CA PHE A 76 -1.41 2.66 -5.31
C PHE A 76 -2.17 3.62 -4.40
N CYS A 77 -3.23 3.13 -3.74
CA CYS A 77 -4.12 3.97 -2.95
C CYS A 77 -4.19 3.48 -1.51
N ILE A 78 -4.20 4.41 -0.57
CA ILE A 78 -4.34 4.15 0.85
C ILE A 78 -5.56 4.92 1.33
N PHE A 79 -6.57 4.20 1.81
CA PHE A 79 -7.82 4.84 2.25
C PHE A 79 -7.86 4.91 3.76
N PHE A 80 -8.09 6.12 4.29
CA PHE A 80 -8.15 6.29 5.73
C PHE A 80 -9.41 7.03 6.19
N GLY A 81 -10.43 7.11 5.34
CA GLY A 81 -11.68 7.74 5.76
C GLY A 81 -12.74 7.89 4.69
N GLN A 82 -12.40 7.70 3.43
CA GLN A 82 -13.40 7.84 2.37
C GLN A 82 -13.31 6.69 1.39
N GLU A 83 -14.36 6.57 0.59
CA GLU A 83 -14.41 5.53 -0.43
C GLU A 83 -13.73 6.03 -1.71
N PRO A 84 -13.31 5.10 -2.57
CA PRO A 84 -12.65 5.48 -3.81
C PRO A 84 -13.59 6.25 -4.73
N TYR A 85 -13.00 7.10 -5.54
CA TYR A 85 -13.71 7.85 -6.55
C TYR A 85 -14.31 6.92 -7.61
N SER A 86 -13.62 5.84 -7.91
CA SER A 86 -14.08 4.84 -8.88
C SER A 86 -13.59 3.47 -8.41
N PRO A 87 -14.08 2.38 -9.00
CA PRO A 87 -13.72 1.05 -8.53
C PRO A 87 -12.22 0.81 -8.53
N VAL A 88 -11.74 0.10 -7.52
CA VAL A 88 -10.32 -0.20 -7.34
C VAL A 88 -10.11 -1.70 -7.13
N ASN A 89 -8.94 -2.19 -7.54
CA ASN A 89 -8.54 -3.56 -7.25
C ASN A 89 -7.99 -3.59 -5.83
N VAL A 90 -8.68 -4.29 -4.93
CA VAL A 90 -8.26 -4.34 -3.53
C VAL A 90 -6.98 -5.15 -3.41
N LEU A 91 -5.99 -4.60 -2.72
CA LEU A 91 -4.69 -5.24 -2.52
C LEU A 91 -4.54 -5.85 -1.14
N GLY A 92 -5.19 -5.29 -0.15
CA GLY A 92 -5.04 -5.76 1.22
C GLY A 92 -5.46 -4.75 2.26
N THR A 93 -4.89 -4.90 3.45
CA THR A 93 -5.30 -4.13 4.62
C THR A 93 -4.08 -3.67 5.42
N LEU A 94 -4.11 -2.43 5.90
CA LEU A 94 -3.09 -1.90 6.80
C LEU A 94 -3.15 -2.65 8.14
N GLU A 95 -1.98 -2.84 8.75
CA GLU A 95 -1.90 -3.49 10.07
C GLU A 95 -1.83 -2.49 11.21
N GLY A 96 -1.91 -1.19 10.92
CA GLY A 96 -1.87 -0.14 11.92
C GLY A 96 -3.00 0.83 11.74
N ASP A 97 -2.90 1.96 12.43
CA ASP A 97 -3.93 2.99 12.40
C ASP A 97 -3.87 3.75 11.08
N ALA A 98 -4.87 3.53 10.23
CA ALA A 98 -4.94 4.16 8.93
C ALA A 98 -4.95 5.69 9.04
N LYS A 99 -5.48 6.24 10.12
CA LYS A 99 -5.61 7.69 10.26
C LYS A 99 -4.27 8.40 10.36
N LEU A 100 -3.20 7.66 10.65
CA LEU A 100 -1.87 8.26 10.63
C LEU A 100 -1.54 8.83 9.25
N PHE A 101 -2.11 8.27 8.19
CA PHE A 101 -1.84 8.76 6.84
C PHE A 101 -2.45 10.14 6.58
N ALA A 102 -3.28 10.66 7.48
CA ALA A 102 -3.71 12.05 7.38
C ALA A 102 -2.55 13.04 7.53
N ARG A 103 -1.42 12.57 8.06
CA ARG A 103 -0.21 13.40 8.20
C ARG A 103 0.53 13.59 6.89
N VAL A 104 0.27 12.75 5.90
CA VAL A 104 0.98 12.81 4.63
C VAL A 104 0.49 14.03 3.85
N ARG A 105 1.43 14.73 3.23
CA ARG A 105 1.12 15.92 2.44
C ARG A 105 1.42 15.67 0.98
N SER A 106 0.75 16.42 0.13
CA SER A 106 1.01 16.34 -1.30
C SER A 106 2.49 16.62 -1.58
N GLY A 107 3.12 15.73 -2.34
CA GLY A 107 4.52 15.83 -2.68
C GLY A 107 5.45 15.07 -1.75
N ASP A 108 4.97 14.59 -0.61
CA ASP A 108 5.80 13.80 0.31
C ASP A 108 6.31 12.54 -0.39
N LYS A 109 7.53 12.17 -0.06
CA LYS A 109 8.12 10.96 -0.62
C LYS A 109 7.50 9.73 0.02
N MET A 110 7.09 8.78 -0.83
CA MET A 110 6.53 7.51 -0.40
C MET A 110 7.40 6.39 -0.90
N ARG A 111 7.50 5.33 -0.11
CA ARG A 111 8.26 4.15 -0.49
C ARG A 111 7.49 2.90 -0.12
N LEU A 112 7.49 1.94 -1.02
CA LEU A 112 6.91 0.61 -0.78
C LEU A 112 8.04 -0.40 -0.84
N GLU A 113 8.06 -1.30 0.16
CA GLU A 113 9.08 -2.35 0.24
C GLU A 113 8.41 -3.68 0.55
N ALA A 114 8.99 -4.75 0.03
CA ALA A 114 8.54 -6.08 0.38
C ALA A 114 9.02 -6.42 1.78
N VAL A 115 8.17 -7.08 2.56
CA VAL A 115 8.57 -7.63 3.84
C VAL A 115 8.86 -9.11 3.61
N LEU A 116 10.08 -9.53 3.94
CA LEU A 116 10.51 -10.90 3.70
C LEU A 116 9.95 -11.79 4.79
N ALA A 117 8.98 -12.62 4.43
CA ALA A 117 8.31 -13.49 5.40
C ALA A 117 9.26 -14.47 6.05
N SER A 118 10.30 -14.87 5.32
CA SER A 118 11.26 -15.85 5.83
C SER A 118 12.07 -15.33 6.99
N LYS A 119 11.95 -14.09 7.29
CA LYS A 119 12.71 -13.52 8.40
C LYS A 119 12.08 -13.77 9.73
N LYS A 120 11.24 -14.66 9.75
CA LYS A 120 10.67 -14.97 11.00
C LYS A 120 11.55 -15.40 12.04
N ALA A 121 11.96 -15.20 11.13
CA ALA A 121 12.64 -15.56 11.66
C ALA A 121 13.24 -15.46 12.15
N ASP A 122 13.36 -15.47 11.76
CA ASP A 122 14.23 -15.56 12.07
C ASP A 122 14.59 -15.36 12.84
N PRO A 123 14.50 -15.56 13.14
CA PRO A 123 15.11 -15.54 13.70
C PRO A 123 15.71 -15.30 14.08
N GLN A 124 15.86 -15.43 13.99
CA GLN A 124 16.62 -15.46 14.20
C GLN A 124 17.04 -14.85 14.23
N GLU A 125 17.00 -14.93 13.92
CA GLU A 125 17.59 -14.63 13.90
C GLU A 125 17.88 -14.08 14.40
N THR A 126 17.66 -14.25 14.48
CA THR A 126 18.31 -14.03 14.95
C THR A 126 18.88 -13.88 15.47
N ALA A 127 18.75 -14.03 15.46
CA ALA A 127 19.52 -14.19 15.82
C ALA A 127 20.19 -13.91 16.08
N ARG A 128 20.41 -14.05 16.13
CA ARG A 128 21.25 -14.09 16.27
C ARG A 128 21.67 -13.46 16.59
N HIS A 129 21.45 -13.58 16.43
CA HIS A 129 21.95 -13.35 16.69
C HIS A 129 22.21 -13.10 16.98
#